data_3c68c31cd63803f11700635dab6b65fa
#
_entry.id   3c68c31cd63803f11700635dab6b65fa
#
_cell.length_a   1.000
_cell.length_b   1.000
_cell.length_c   1.000
_cell.angle_alpha   90.00
_cell.angle_beta   90.00
_cell.angle_gamma   90.00
#
_symmetry.space_group_name_H-M   'P 1'
#
loop_
_entity.id
_entity.type
_entity.pdbx_description
1 polymer ?
#
loop_
_entity_poly.entity_id
_entity_poly.type
_entity_poly.pdbx_seq_one_letter_code
_entity_poly.pdbx_strand_id
1 'polypeptide(L)'
;MKKTYAILVAVIFLISVSAVFAADSSKEIFLGGVKFSVPSNGEFNPDNTGYHTDKFGIDLIQDNSLPDEQNTIKNSSLTKMTLYHRDVLAIYSKSSDDFNVFYFSAGDKLFKASCKEDSDIKKLQDIFKNSPNSTLTTEEFYARLGTNPYSDTFNELDTDHDGKLSIDEFEELTEYIMEDSFWDGYSPEEVIISEFESLDSNCDRFLSYDEFSDRFGFI
;
A
#
# COMPACT_ATOMS: atom_id res chain seq x y z
N MET A 1 -4.75 47.08 33.93
CA MET A 1 -4.34 46.62 32.58
C MET A 1 -4.16 45.09 32.41
N LYS A 2 -4.47 44.24 33.42
CA LYS A 2 -4.31 42.76 33.30
C LYS A 2 -5.57 41.96 32.91
N LYS A 3 -6.74 42.61 32.88
CA LYS A 3 -8.01 41.94 32.56
C LYS A 3 -8.38 41.94 31.05
N THR A 4 -7.78 42.86 30.29
CA THR A 4 -8.10 43.00 28.86
C THR A 4 -7.37 41.99 27.98
N TYR A 5 -6.20 41.49 28.42
CA TYR A 5 -5.44 40.47 27.68
C TYR A 5 -6.05 39.07 27.79
N ALA A 6 -6.71 38.75 28.90
CA ALA A 6 -7.34 37.43 29.08
C ALA A 6 -8.55 37.23 28.16
N ILE A 7 -9.28 38.30 27.84
CA ILE A 7 -10.44 38.26 26.95
C ILE A 7 -10.00 38.15 25.49
N LEU A 8 -8.88 38.80 25.11
CA LEU A 8 -8.36 38.76 23.74
C LEU A 8 -7.80 37.37 23.41
N VAL A 9 -7.11 36.71 24.36
CA VAL A 9 -6.60 35.33 24.18
C VAL A 9 -7.74 34.32 24.11
N ALA A 10 -8.81 34.50 24.90
CA ALA A 10 -9.97 33.63 24.86
C ALA A 10 -10.76 33.75 23.54
N VAL A 11 -10.85 34.99 22.97
CA VAL A 11 -11.52 35.20 21.68
C VAL A 11 -10.69 34.64 20.52
N ILE A 12 -9.35 34.72 20.56
CA ILE A 12 -8.49 34.10 19.54
C ILE A 12 -8.55 32.58 19.64
N PHE A 13 -8.68 31.99 20.83
CA PHE A 13 -8.85 30.56 21.02
C PHE A 13 -10.23 30.06 20.56
N LEU A 14 -11.28 30.87 20.69
CA LEU A 14 -12.62 30.56 20.21
C LEU A 14 -12.77 30.71 18.69
N ILE A 15 -11.98 31.55 18.04
CA ILE A 15 -11.96 31.70 16.59
C ILE A 15 -11.12 30.61 15.93
N SER A 16 -10.09 30.06 16.61
CA SER A 16 -9.29 28.96 16.10
C SER A 16 -9.94 27.57 16.23
N VAL A 17 -11.05 27.45 16.97
CA VAL A 17 -11.78 26.19 17.14
C VAL A 17 -13.00 26.09 16.18
N SER A 18 -13.33 27.15 15.48
CA SER A 18 -14.43 27.15 14.50
C SER A 18 -13.97 27.05 13.04
N ALA A 19 -12.76 26.59 12.74
CA ALA A 19 -12.56 25.83 11.55
C ALA A 19 -13.25 24.46 11.78
N VAL A 20 -14.58 24.48 11.74
CA VAL A 20 -15.39 23.30 11.48
C VAL A 20 -14.80 22.75 10.18
N PHE A 21 -13.97 21.72 10.29
CA PHE A 21 -13.80 20.79 9.20
C PHE A 21 -15.22 20.45 8.77
N ALA A 22 -15.66 20.95 7.64
CA ALA A 22 -16.78 20.39 6.95
C ALA A 22 -16.38 18.91 6.80
N ALA A 23 -16.93 18.08 7.65
CA ALA A 23 -16.76 16.63 7.50
C ALA A 23 -17.28 16.37 6.10
N ASP A 24 -16.39 16.00 5.19
CA ASP A 24 -16.80 15.61 3.85
C ASP A 24 -17.86 14.55 4.06
N SER A 25 -19.11 14.90 3.74
CA SER A 25 -20.21 13.98 3.93
C SER A 25 -19.91 12.75 3.08
N SER A 26 -19.88 11.58 3.69
CA SER A 26 -19.72 10.32 2.98
C SER A 26 -21.07 9.73 2.62
N LYS A 27 -21.13 8.99 1.51
CA LYS A 27 -22.27 8.15 1.13
C LYS A 27 -21.83 6.72 0.88
N GLU A 28 -22.75 5.79 1.06
CA GLU A 28 -22.53 4.40 0.70
C GLU A 28 -22.86 4.19 -0.78
N ILE A 29 -21.97 3.49 -1.48
CA ILE A 29 -22.16 3.06 -2.87
C ILE A 29 -21.88 1.57 -3.00
N PHE A 30 -22.32 0.98 -4.12
CA PHE A 30 -22.02 -0.40 -4.49
C PHE A 30 -21.40 -0.42 -5.87
N LEU A 31 -20.21 -1.03 -5.97
CA LEU A 31 -19.50 -1.30 -7.23
C LEU A 31 -19.27 -2.81 -7.33
N GLY A 32 -19.81 -3.43 -8.38
CA GLY A 32 -19.71 -4.88 -8.56
C GLY A 32 -20.26 -5.69 -7.37
N GLY A 33 -21.21 -5.16 -6.62
CA GLY A 33 -21.78 -5.78 -5.41
C GLY A 33 -20.98 -5.55 -4.13
N VAL A 34 -19.82 -4.88 -4.20
CA VAL A 34 -19.00 -4.51 -3.04
C VAL A 34 -19.42 -3.12 -2.55
N LYS A 35 -19.62 -3.01 -1.22
CA LYS A 35 -20.01 -1.76 -0.56
C LYS A 35 -18.79 -0.91 -0.24
N PHE A 36 -18.85 0.38 -0.56
CA PHE A 36 -17.86 1.39 -0.22
C PHE A 36 -18.49 2.61 0.43
N SER A 37 -17.75 3.28 1.32
CA SER A 37 -18.08 4.61 1.84
C SER A 37 -17.18 5.62 1.15
N VAL A 38 -17.79 6.53 0.35
CA VAL A 38 -17.07 7.47 -0.52
C VAL A 38 -17.55 8.90 -0.27
N PRO A 39 -16.78 9.94 -0.69
CA PRO A 39 -17.25 11.32 -0.64
C PRO A 39 -18.62 11.49 -1.34
N SER A 40 -19.54 12.24 -0.76
CA SER A 40 -20.93 12.33 -1.27
C SER A 40 -21.08 13.18 -2.55
N ASN A 41 -20.06 13.99 -2.90
CA ASN A 41 -20.07 14.95 -4.00
C ASN A 41 -19.67 14.37 -5.38
N GLY A 42 -19.53 13.05 -5.50
CA GLY A 42 -19.17 12.41 -6.76
C GLY A 42 -20.39 11.81 -7.48
N GLU A 43 -20.13 11.36 -8.70
CA GLU A 43 -21.08 10.76 -9.64
C GLU A 43 -20.58 9.41 -10.14
N PHE A 44 -21.52 8.55 -10.53
CA PHE A 44 -21.19 7.31 -11.20
C PHE A 44 -20.82 7.56 -12.67
N ASN A 45 -19.88 6.77 -13.20
CA ASN A 45 -19.70 6.67 -14.63
C ASN A 45 -20.96 6.04 -15.32
N PRO A 46 -21.12 6.18 -16.64
CA PRO A 46 -22.34 5.77 -17.33
C PRO A 46 -22.73 4.30 -17.20
N ASP A 47 -21.75 3.41 -16.99
CA ASP A 47 -21.96 1.97 -16.84
C ASP A 47 -22.04 1.51 -15.37
N ASN A 48 -21.96 2.44 -14.41
CA ASN A 48 -21.98 2.20 -12.97
C ASN A 48 -20.84 1.28 -12.47
N THR A 49 -19.72 1.24 -13.17
CA THR A 49 -18.53 0.49 -12.76
C THR A 49 -17.52 1.34 -11.99
N GLY A 50 -17.70 2.65 -11.97
CA GLY A 50 -16.87 3.61 -11.27
C GLY A 50 -17.65 4.74 -10.64
N TYR A 51 -17.03 5.40 -9.67
CA TYR A 51 -17.54 6.56 -8.96
C TYR A 51 -16.44 7.62 -8.82
N HIS A 52 -16.69 8.84 -9.23
CA HIS A 52 -15.69 9.88 -9.35
C HIS A 52 -16.12 11.23 -8.77
N THR A 53 -15.15 11.94 -8.20
CA THR A 53 -15.19 13.37 -7.89
C THR A 53 -14.08 14.07 -8.69
N ASP A 54 -13.91 15.37 -8.51
CA ASP A 54 -12.79 16.14 -9.07
C ASP A 54 -11.41 15.73 -8.51
N LYS A 55 -11.38 15.07 -7.35
CA LYS A 55 -10.12 14.72 -6.63
C LYS A 55 -9.95 13.25 -6.34
N PHE A 56 -10.99 12.46 -6.47
CA PHE A 56 -10.99 11.04 -6.11
C PHE A 56 -11.82 10.24 -7.10
N GLY A 57 -11.34 9.05 -7.45
CA GLY A 57 -12.08 8.06 -8.22
C GLY A 57 -11.92 6.66 -7.62
N ILE A 58 -12.91 5.82 -7.84
CA ILE A 58 -12.83 4.38 -7.59
C ILE A 58 -13.56 3.64 -8.70
N ASP A 59 -12.89 2.68 -9.33
CA ASP A 59 -13.38 1.89 -10.44
C ASP A 59 -13.27 0.40 -10.13
N LEU A 60 -14.27 -0.36 -10.53
CA LEU A 60 -14.20 -1.81 -10.62
C LEU A 60 -13.38 -2.20 -11.85
N ILE A 61 -12.33 -2.98 -11.68
CA ILE A 61 -11.58 -3.56 -12.79
C ILE A 61 -12.34 -4.76 -13.30
N GLN A 62 -12.81 -4.68 -14.54
CA GLN A 62 -13.51 -5.77 -15.21
C GLN A 62 -12.53 -6.60 -16.05
N ASP A 63 -12.89 -7.85 -16.35
CA ASP A 63 -12.04 -8.74 -17.13
C ASP A 63 -11.64 -8.17 -18.49
N ASN A 64 -12.51 -7.37 -19.13
CA ASN A 64 -12.22 -6.71 -20.40
C ASN A 64 -11.27 -5.51 -20.31
N SER A 65 -11.15 -4.87 -19.14
CA SER A 65 -10.20 -3.77 -18.90
C SER A 65 -8.88 -4.23 -18.27
N LEU A 66 -8.83 -5.45 -17.76
CA LEU A 66 -7.69 -6.00 -17.05
C LEU A 66 -6.39 -6.00 -17.88
N PRO A 67 -6.37 -6.34 -19.19
CA PRO A 67 -5.14 -6.27 -19.99
C PRO A 67 -4.55 -4.86 -20.09
N ASP A 68 -5.39 -3.82 -20.16
CA ASP A 68 -4.92 -2.43 -20.22
C ASP A 68 -4.33 -2.00 -18.88
N GLU A 69 -4.95 -2.40 -17.78
CA GLU A 69 -4.42 -2.13 -16.44
C GLU A 69 -3.09 -2.88 -16.20
N GLN A 70 -2.97 -4.14 -16.59
CA GLN A 70 -1.72 -4.90 -16.53
C GLN A 70 -0.61 -4.24 -17.35
N ASN A 71 -0.91 -3.71 -18.53
CA ASN A 71 0.05 -2.98 -19.35
C ASN A 71 0.48 -1.66 -18.69
N THR A 72 -0.44 -0.95 -18.04
CA THR A 72 -0.15 0.26 -17.26
C THR A 72 0.78 -0.05 -16.10
N ILE A 73 0.48 -1.07 -15.32
CA ILE A 73 1.26 -1.54 -14.18
C ILE A 73 2.68 -1.90 -14.64
N LYS A 74 2.82 -2.71 -15.68
CA LYS A 74 4.12 -3.15 -16.23
C LYS A 74 5.05 -2.00 -16.65
N ASN A 75 4.48 -0.86 -17.06
CA ASN A 75 5.23 0.31 -17.53
C ASN A 75 5.40 1.40 -16.48
N SER A 76 5.06 1.13 -15.22
CA SER A 76 5.09 2.11 -14.13
C SER A 76 6.08 1.71 -13.04
N SER A 77 6.58 2.71 -12.30
CA SER A 77 7.28 2.46 -11.05
C SER A 77 6.24 2.13 -9.97
N LEU A 78 6.40 1.00 -9.33
CA LEU A 78 5.43 0.43 -8.41
C LEU A 78 5.91 0.54 -6.96
N THR A 79 4.96 0.76 -6.06
CA THR A 79 5.18 0.62 -4.61
C THR A 79 4.16 -0.39 -4.08
N LYS A 80 4.65 -1.47 -3.49
CA LYS A 80 3.84 -2.48 -2.81
C LYS A 80 3.67 -2.06 -1.36
N MET A 81 2.47 -2.15 -0.82
CA MET A 81 2.18 -1.84 0.58
C MET A 81 0.99 -2.63 1.09
N THR A 82 0.89 -2.75 2.41
CA THR A 82 -0.29 -3.33 3.06
C THR A 82 -1.05 -2.24 3.80
N LEU A 83 -2.32 -2.04 3.49
CA LEU A 83 -3.21 -1.11 4.18
C LEU A 83 -4.47 -1.84 4.69
N TYR A 84 -4.71 -1.80 6.01
CA TYR A 84 -5.85 -2.48 6.62
C TYR A 84 -5.96 -3.96 6.23
N HIS A 85 -4.84 -4.69 6.34
CA HIS A 85 -4.72 -6.12 6.01
C HIS A 85 -5.08 -6.46 4.55
N ARG A 86 -4.80 -5.55 3.61
CA ARG A 86 -4.95 -5.76 2.16
C ARG A 86 -3.69 -5.36 1.46
N ASP A 87 -3.37 -6.15 0.46
CA ASP A 87 -2.32 -5.78 -0.49
C ASP A 87 -2.79 -4.62 -1.36
N VAL A 88 -1.93 -3.66 -1.52
CA VAL A 88 -2.14 -2.46 -2.34
C VAL A 88 -0.91 -2.25 -3.21
N LEU A 89 -1.15 -2.10 -4.51
CA LEU A 89 -0.12 -1.72 -5.47
C LEU A 89 -0.32 -0.26 -5.85
N ALA A 90 0.63 0.59 -5.51
CA ALA A 90 0.56 2.03 -5.75
C ALA A 90 1.46 2.46 -6.90
N ILE A 91 0.94 3.38 -7.71
CA ILE A 91 1.68 4.15 -8.71
C ILE A 91 1.59 5.62 -8.30
N TYR A 92 2.70 6.19 -7.87
CA TYR A 92 2.76 7.59 -7.48
C TYR A 92 3.08 8.46 -8.70
N SER A 93 2.29 9.51 -8.90
CA SER A 93 2.60 10.52 -9.91
C SER A 93 3.79 11.37 -9.48
N LYS A 94 4.59 11.78 -10.47
CA LYS A 94 5.68 12.76 -10.28
C LYS A 94 5.18 14.21 -10.33
N SER A 95 3.93 14.44 -10.70
CA SER A 95 3.29 15.74 -10.84
C SER A 95 2.18 15.89 -9.81
N SER A 96 2.10 17.03 -9.15
CA SER A 96 1.02 17.35 -8.21
C SER A 96 -0.36 17.51 -8.88
N ASP A 97 -0.38 17.68 -10.20
CA ASP A 97 -1.62 17.82 -10.99
C ASP A 97 -2.21 16.48 -11.42
N ASP A 98 -1.41 15.40 -11.36
CA ASP A 98 -1.82 14.07 -11.74
C ASP A 98 -2.33 13.26 -10.54
N PHE A 99 -3.01 12.15 -10.82
CA PHE A 99 -3.53 11.25 -9.79
C PHE A 99 -2.47 10.21 -9.39
N ASN A 100 -2.35 9.96 -8.10
CA ASN A 100 -1.80 8.70 -7.59
C ASN A 100 -2.83 7.60 -7.81
N VAL A 101 -2.37 6.43 -8.24
CA VAL A 101 -3.24 5.27 -8.54
C VAL A 101 -2.95 4.14 -7.58
N PHE A 102 -4.00 3.51 -7.07
CA PHE A 102 -3.91 2.43 -6.10
C PHE A 102 -4.77 1.26 -6.55
N TYR A 103 -4.16 0.11 -6.77
CA TYR A 103 -4.85 -1.14 -7.05
C TYR A 103 -5.02 -1.93 -5.76
N PHE A 104 -6.18 -2.48 -5.53
CA PHE A 104 -6.51 -3.27 -4.34
C PHE A 104 -7.65 -4.24 -4.62
N SER A 105 -7.88 -5.17 -3.70
CA SER A 105 -9.00 -6.10 -3.76
C SER A 105 -9.99 -5.88 -2.60
N ALA A 106 -11.26 -6.15 -2.86
CA ALA A 106 -12.32 -6.21 -1.86
C ALA A 106 -13.30 -7.34 -2.23
N GLY A 107 -13.51 -8.28 -1.31
CA GLY A 107 -14.06 -9.58 -1.68
C GLY A 107 -13.13 -10.26 -2.70
N ASP A 108 -13.70 -10.81 -3.74
CA ASP A 108 -13.01 -11.49 -4.86
C ASP A 108 -12.73 -10.57 -6.06
N LYS A 109 -12.94 -9.26 -5.92
CA LYS A 109 -12.88 -8.30 -7.02
C LYS A 109 -11.70 -7.36 -6.90
N LEU A 110 -11.19 -6.91 -8.06
CA LEU A 110 -10.14 -5.91 -8.17
C LEU A 110 -10.74 -4.52 -8.39
N PHE A 111 -10.11 -3.55 -7.78
CA PHE A 111 -10.48 -2.13 -7.88
C PHE A 111 -9.26 -1.28 -8.13
N LYS A 112 -9.49 -0.14 -8.78
CA LYS A 112 -8.54 0.93 -8.94
C LYS A 112 -9.08 2.19 -8.28
N ALA A 113 -8.36 2.74 -7.30
CA ALA A 113 -8.64 4.07 -6.79
C ALA A 113 -7.64 5.07 -7.37
N SER A 114 -8.09 6.30 -7.60
CA SER A 114 -7.27 7.42 -8.06
C SER A 114 -7.45 8.62 -7.15
N CYS A 115 -6.36 9.23 -6.70
CA CYS A 115 -6.36 10.34 -5.75
C CYS A 115 -5.35 11.41 -6.16
N LYS A 116 -5.71 12.71 -6.03
CA LYS A 116 -4.88 13.85 -6.49
C LYS A 116 -3.79 14.31 -5.51
N GLU A 117 -3.92 14.01 -4.23
CA GLU A 117 -3.03 14.57 -3.18
C GLU A 117 -2.68 13.51 -2.12
N ASP A 118 -1.57 13.69 -1.41
CA ASP A 118 -1.16 12.81 -0.30
C ASP A 118 -2.20 12.72 0.83
N SER A 119 -3.02 13.76 1.02
CA SER A 119 -4.16 13.72 1.96
C SER A 119 -5.19 12.65 1.61
N ASP A 120 -5.18 12.13 0.41
CA ASP A 120 -6.14 11.18 -0.12
C ASP A 120 -5.80 9.72 0.23
N ILE A 121 -4.55 9.42 0.68
CA ILE A 121 -4.23 8.14 1.32
C ILE A 121 -5.11 7.93 2.56
N LYS A 122 -5.38 8.99 3.33
CA LYS A 122 -6.28 8.90 4.46
C LYS A 122 -7.72 8.59 4.03
N LYS A 123 -8.20 9.17 2.93
CA LYS A 123 -9.52 8.83 2.36
C LYS A 123 -9.56 7.39 1.89
N LEU A 124 -8.49 6.91 1.25
CA LEU A 124 -8.36 5.51 0.85
C LEU A 124 -8.41 4.58 2.07
N GLN A 125 -7.73 4.94 3.16
CA GLN A 125 -7.79 4.22 4.43
C GLN A 125 -9.21 4.17 5.01
N ASP A 126 -9.96 5.27 4.96
CA ASP A 126 -11.35 5.32 5.42
C ASP A 126 -12.28 4.45 4.56
N ILE A 127 -12.03 4.40 3.25
CA ILE A 127 -12.73 3.50 2.32
C ILE A 127 -12.45 2.04 2.67
N PHE A 128 -11.20 1.68 2.90
CA PHE A 128 -10.79 0.31 3.25
C PHE A 128 -11.38 -0.15 4.58
N LYS A 129 -11.39 0.71 5.58
CA LYS A 129 -11.96 0.43 6.89
C LYS A 129 -13.43 0.01 6.83
N ASN A 130 -14.17 0.55 5.87
CA ASN A 130 -15.62 0.39 5.73
C ASN A 130 -16.04 -0.55 4.57
N SER A 131 -15.08 -1.17 3.88
CA SER A 131 -15.35 -2.13 2.80
C SER A 131 -14.99 -3.56 3.23
N PRO A 132 -15.55 -4.61 2.58
CA PRO A 132 -15.19 -5.98 2.86
C PRO A 132 -13.69 -6.24 2.66
N ASN A 133 -13.09 -7.10 3.49
CA ASN A 133 -11.72 -7.55 3.28
C ASN A 133 -11.57 -8.27 1.94
N SER A 134 -10.34 -8.36 1.44
CA SER A 134 -10.00 -9.24 0.33
C SER A 134 -10.28 -10.71 0.70
N THR A 135 -10.74 -11.47 -0.27
CA THR A 135 -10.76 -12.94 -0.21
C THR A 135 -9.70 -13.55 -1.14
N LEU A 136 -8.98 -12.72 -1.89
CA LEU A 136 -7.81 -13.15 -2.66
C LEU A 136 -6.61 -13.30 -1.73
N THR A 137 -5.79 -14.29 -1.98
CA THR A 137 -4.45 -14.35 -1.40
C THR A 137 -3.55 -13.27 -2.01
N THR A 138 -2.40 -13.01 -1.39
CA THR A 138 -1.40 -12.07 -1.91
C THR A 138 -0.97 -12.46 -3.33
N GLU A 139 -0.67 -13.74 -3.55
CA GLU A 139 -0.25 -14.27 -4.84
C GLU A 139 -1.37 -14.14 -5.89
N GLU A 140 -2.62 -14.45 -5.53
CA GLU A 140 -3.77 -14.30 -6.45
C GLU A 140 -4.00 -12.83 -6.84
N PHE A 141 -3.86 -11.91 -5.88
CA PHE A 141 -4.00 -10.48 -6.14
C PHE A 141 -2.97 -9.99 -7.16
N TYR A 142 -1.69 -10.25 -6.90
CA TYR A 142 -0.61 -9.81 -7.78
C TYR A 142 -0.61 -10.55 -9.13
N ALA A 143 -0.90 -11.85 -9.15
CA ALA A 143 -1.02 -12.61 -10.39
C ALA A 143 -2.12 -12.06 -11.30
N ARG A 144 -3.28 -11.66 -10.76
CA ARG A 144 -4.35 -11.01 -11.53
C ARG A 144 -3.91 -9.67 -12.11
N LEU A 145 -3.09 -8.92 -11.39
CA LEU A 145 -2.52 -7.65 -11.87
C LEU A 145 -1.34 -7.84 -12.83
N GLY A 146 -0.91 -9.08 -13.09
CA GLY A 146 0.20 -9.40 -13.99
C GLY A 146 1.55 -8.97 -13.44
N THR A 147 1.71 -8.97 -12.12
CA THR A 147 2.94 -8.62 -11.41
C THR A 147 3.28 -9.68 -10.38
N ASN A 148 4.46 -9.58 -9.80
CA ASN A 148 4.94 -10.51 -8.78
C ASN A 148 4.67 -9.91 -7.37
N PRO A 149 4.22 -10.70 -6.38
CA PRO A 149 4.07 -10.24 -5.00
C PRO A 149 5.41 -9.84 -4.35
N TYR A 150 6.50 -10.43 -4.81
CA TYR A 150 7.81 -10.28 -4.18
C TYR A 150 8.53 -9.01 -4.64
N SER A 151 9.44 -8.49 -3.81
CA SER A 151 10.32 -7.40 -4.21
C SER A 151 11.28 -7.86 -5.30
N ASP A 152 11.82 -6.93 -6.07
CA ASP A 152 12.81 -7.27 -7.10
C ASP A 152 14.03 -7.93 -6.45
N THR A 153 14.49 -7.44 -5.29
CA THR A 153 15.60 -8.03 -4.54
C THR A 153 15.33 -9.48 -4.13
N PHE A 154 14.14 -9.78 -3.59
CA PHE A 154 13.80 -11.17 -3.24
C PHE A 154 13.83 -12.08 -4.47
N ASN A 155 13.29 -11.62 -5.60
CA ASN A 155 13.28 -12.40 -6.83
C ASN A 155 14.67 -12.58 -7.45
N GLU A 156 15.56 -11.60 -7.28
CA GLU A 156 16.96 -11.72 -7.74
C GLU A 156 17.74 -12.73 -6.89
N LEU A 157 17.42 -12.82 -5.60
CA LEU A 157 18.03 -13.76 -4.68
C LEU A 157 17.47 -15.18 -4.85
N ASP A 158 16.18 -15.33 -5.07
CA ASP A 158 15.49 -16.61 -5.32
C ASP A 158 15.89 -17.17 -6.71
N THR A 159 17.07 -17.73 -6.78
CA THR A 159 17.71 -18.17 -8.03
C THR A 159 17.09 -19.41 -8.63
N ASP A 160 16.51 -20.27 -7.80
CA ASP A 160 15.82 -21.49 -8.24
C ASP A 160 14.31 -21.27 -8.45
N HIS A 161 13.79 -20.08 -8.09
CA HIS A 161 12.41 -19.64 -8.26
C HIS A 161 11.39 -20.53 -7.54
N ASP A 162 11.74 -21.03 -6.36
CA ASP A 162 10.85 -21.83 -5.53
C ASP A 162 9.95 -20.97 -4.60
N GLY A 163 10.16 -19.65 -4.60
CA GLY A 163 9.39 -18.68 -3.81
C GLY A 163 9.85 -18.55 -2.36
N LYS A 164 11.04 -19.04 -2.05
CA LYS A 164 11.72 -18.96 -0.76
C LYS A 164 13.18 -18.63 -0.96
N LEU A 165 13.86 -18.23 0.10
CA LEU A 165 15.33 -18.09 0.09
C LEU A 165 15.95 -19.15 0.99
N SER A 166 16.81 -19.95 0.43
CA SER A 166 17.77 -20.76 1.18
C SER A 166 18.86 -19.88 1.80
N ILE A 167 19.62 -20.41 2.74
CA ILE A 167 20.76 -19.67 3.32
C ILE A 167 21.81 -19.32 2.25
N ASP A 168 22.05 -20.20 1.28
CA ASP A 168 23.00 -19.99 0.19
C ASP A 168 22.59 -18.80 -0.70
N GLU A 169 21.29 -18.62 -0.96
CA GLU A 169 20.74 -17.50 -1.71
C GLU A 169 20.76 -16.21 -0.88
N PHE A 170 20.49 -16.30 0.41
CA PHE A 170 20.54 -15.16 1.33
C PHE A 170 21.96 -14.63 1.53
N GLU A 171 23.00 -15.48 1.36
CA GLU A 171 24.42 -15.09 1.45
C GLU A 171 24.81 -13.99 0.46
N GLU A 172 24.09 -13.83 -0.67
CA GLU A 172 24.32 -12.74 -1.62
C GLU A 172 24.11 -11.33 -1.00
N LEU A 173 23.41 -11.23 0.13
CA LEU A 173 23.23 -9.98 0.87
C LEU A 173 24.38 -9.68 1.86
N THR A 174 25.43 -10.49 1.91
CA THR A 174 26.50 -10.35 2.91
C THR A 174 27.10 -8.94 2.94
N GLU A 175 27.46 -8.39 1.78
CA GLU A 175 28.06 -7.05 1.70
C GLU A 175 27.12 -5.98 2.28
N TYR A 176 25.84 -6.04 1.94
CA TYR A 176 24.82 -5.10 2.42
C TYR A 176 24.64 -5.21 3.94
N ILE A 177 24.54 -6.43 4.48
CA ILE A 177 24.34 -6.66 5.92
C ILE A 177 25.56 -6.22 6.73
N MET A 178 26.76 -6.44 6.19
CA MET A 178 28.03 -6.08 6.85
C MET A 178 28.32 -4.57 6.87
N GLU A 179 27.59 -3.76 6.09
CA GLU A 179 27.67 -2.29 6.18
C GLU A 179 27.13 -1.75 7.52
N ASP A 180 26.33 -2.52 8.24
CA ASP A 180 25.85 -2.13 9.57
C ASP A 180 26.97 -2.26 10.61
N SER A 181 27.33 -1.15 11.27
CA SER A 181 28.37 -1.07 12.29
C SER A 181 28.12 -1.97 13.51
N PHE A 182 26.93 -2.50 13.67
CA PHE A 182 26.57 -3.45 14.72
C PHE A 182 27.39 -4.75 14.61
N TRP A 183 27.84 -5.12 13.40
CA TRP A 183 28.54 -6.36 13.12
C TRP A 183 30.08 -6.25 13.14
N ASP A 184 30.62 -5.09 13.59
CA ASP A 184 32.05 -4.91 13.71
C ASP A 184 32.70 -5.99 14.59
N GLY A 185 33.60 -6.75 14.00
CA GLY A 185 34.35 -7.81 14.69
C GLY A 185 33.79 -9.23 14.55
N TYR A 186 32.67 -9.40 13.88
CA TYR A 186 32.10 -10.71 13.53
C TYR A 186 32.62 -11.16 12.13
N SER A 187 32.63 -12.46 11.89
CA SER A 187 32.88 -12.97 10.54
C SER A 187 31.63 -12.86 9.69
N PRO A 188 31.74 -12.66 8.36
CA PRO A 188 30.59 -12.64 7.46
C PRO A 188 29.67 -13.86 7.61
N GLU A 189 30.25 -15.05 7.73
CA GLU A 189 29.49 -16.29 7.89
C GLU A 189 28.67 -16.31 9.21
N GLU A 190 29.24 -15.86 10.33
CA GLU A 190 28.52 -15.77 11.60
C GLU A 190 27.36 -14.76 11.52
N VAL A 191 27.57 -13.65 10.82
CA VAL A 191 26.56 -12.60 10.64
C VAL A 191 25.39 -13.12 9.81
N ILE A 192 25.66 -13.74 8.66
CA ILE A 192 24.64 -14.28 7.76
C ILE A 192 23.78 -15.34 8.46
N ILE A 193 24.41 -16.29 9.13
CA ILE A 193 23.70 -17.33 9.88
C ILE A 193 22.82 -16.69 10.95
N SER A 194 23.34 -15.73 11.71
CA SER A 194 22.58 -15.06 12.78
C SER A 194 21.38 -14.28 12.26
N GLU A 195 21.55 -13.53 11.16
CA GLU A 195 20.46 -12.78 10.53
C GLU A 195 19.41 -13.73 9.96
N PHE A 196 19.83 -14.76 9.22
CA PHE A 196 18.92 -15.75 8.66
C PHE A 196 18.09 -16.43 9.74
N GLU A 197 18.72 -16.94 10.81
CA GLU A 197 18.03 -17.58 11.92
C GLU A 197 17.09 -16.62 12.67
N SER A 198 17.41 -15.34 12.69
CA SER A 198 16.55 -14.33 13.34
C SER A 198 15.27 -14.05 12.54
N LEU A 199 15.33 -14.24 11.22
CA LEU A 199 14.22 -14.02 10.30
C LEU A 199 13.37 -15.28 10.10
N ASP A 200 13.99 -16.48 10.14
CA ASP A 200 13.30 -17.78 10.00
C ASP A 200 12.45 -18.07 11.24
N SER A 201 11.32 -17.39 11.31
CA SER A 201 10.40 -17.42 12.47
C SER A 201 9.72 -18.77 12.64
N ASN A 202 9.55 -19.53 11.56
CA ASN A 202 8.92 -20.85 11.55
C ASN A 202 9.92 -22.01 11.68
N CYS A 203 11.24 -21.72 11.63
CA CYS A 203 12.36 -22.66 11.72
C CYS A 203 12.31 -23.77 10.64
N ASP A 204 11.87 -23.46 9.43
CA ASP A 204 11.83 -24.39 8.30
C ASP A 204 13.13 -24.37 7.47
N ARG A 205 14.09 -23.50 7.79
CA ARG A 205 15.40 -23.28 7.15
C ARG A 205 15.31 -22.62 5.77
N PHE A 206 14.21 -21.94 5.51
CA PHE A 206 14.01 -21.10 4.36
C PHE A 206 13.39 -19.79 4.82
N LEU A 207 13.63 -18.71 4.10
CA LEU A 207 12.89 -17.45 4.33
C LEU A 207 11.78 -17.34 3.29
N SER A 208 10.55 -17.32 3.76
CA SER A 208 9.43 -16.83 2.96
C SER A 208 9.59 -15.34 2.67
N TYR A 209 8.86 -14.82 1.70
CA TYR A 209 8.86 -13.37 1.46
C TYR A 209 8.42 -12.57 2.69
N ASP A 210 7.44 -13.05 3.44
CA ASP A 210 6.96 -12.36 4.64
C ASP A 210 8.08 -12.23 5.67
N GLU A 211 8.84 -13.29 5.92
CA GLU A 211 9.98 -13.30 6.83
C GLU A 211 11.12 -12.40 6.34
N PHE A 212 11.42 -12.44 5.05
CA PHE A 212 12.43 -11.57 4.43
C PHE A 212 12.03 -10.10 4.49
N SER A 213 10.76 -9.79 4.20
CA SER A 213 10.27 -8.42 4.08
C SER A 213 10.19 -7.67 5.41
N ASP A 214 10.14 -8.36 6.53
CA ASP A 214 10.15 -7.74 7.85
C ASP A 214 11.41 -6.87 8.07
N ARG A 215 12.53 -7.21 7.44
CA ARG A 215 13.76 -6.42 7.49
C ARG A 215 14.16 -5.79 6.15
N PHE A 216 13.98 -6.50 5.04
CA PHE A 216 14.51 -6.14 3.72
C PHE A 216 13.44 -5.74 2.70
N GLY A 217 12.18 -5.67 3.07
CA GLY A 217 11.05 -5.41 2.15
C GLY A 217 11.05 -4.05 1.45
N PHE A 218 12.02 -3.19 1.75
CA PHE A 218 12.17 -1.85 1.16
C PHE A 218 13.49 -1.64 0.42
N ILE A 219 14.26 -2.70 0.18
CA ILE A 219 15.52 -2.66 -0.57
C ILE A 219 15.22 -2.77 -2.06
#